data_4aed0b4c0873dc0c4023741db6c7221f
#
_entry.id   4aed0b4c0873dc0c4023741db6c7221f
#
_cell.length_a   1.000
_cell.length_b   1.000
_cell.length_c   1.000
_cell.angle_alpha   90.00
_cell.angle_beta   90.00
_cell.angle_gamma   90.00
#
_symmetry.space_group_name_H-M   'P 1'
#
loop_
_entity.id
_entity.type
_entity.pdbx_description
1 polymer ?
#
loop_
_entity_poly.entity_id
_entity_poly.type
_entity_poly.pdbx_seq_one_letter_code
_entity_poly.pdbx_strand_id
1 'polypeptide(L)'
;FLKRGYLEQRVDCRGRSVLTYTGKGKNLIRKIDTLQGRTFYPKQPNAVKHDTTLFRQYVGLSPTERMTANSETETRDIYRESLHGSGHGDGQRHSVPDMVYTSTSGELVAVEITTSNYTQEKLELKEATAQAIGASIHFVRA
;
A
#
# COMPACT_ATOMS: atom_id res chain seq x y z
N PHE A 1 -10.23 20.76 -7.48
CA PHE A 1 -10.34 20.02 -6.22
C PHE A 1 -9.91 20.87 -5.02
N LEU A 2 -8.81 21.64 -5.08
CA LEU A 2 -8.39 22.57 -4.01
C LEU A 2 -9.48 23.62 -3.72
N LYS A 3 -9.94 24.38 -4.74
CA LYS A 3 -10.96 25.41 -4.61
C LYS A 3 -12.31 24.89 -4.05
N ARG A 4 -12.62 23.60 -4.24
CA ARG A 4 -13.82 22.95 -3.72
C ARG A 4 -13.64 22.34 -2.33
N GLY A 5 -12.45 22.47 -1.75
CA GLY A 5 -12.12 21.97 -0.41
C GLY A 5 -12.06 20.45 -0.30
N TYR A 6 -11.83 19.72 -1.39
CA TYR A 6 -11.62 18.26 -1.37
C TYR A 6 -10.16 17.88 -1.13
N LEU A 7 -9.25 18.77 -1.53
CA LEU A 7 -7.81 18.65 -1.24
C LEU A 7 -7.37 19.86 -0.43
N GLU A 8 -6.35 19.68 0.37
CA GLU A 8 -5.62 20.74 1.07
C GLU A 8 -4.12 20.63 0.75
N GLN A 9 -3.47 21.77 0.76
CA GLN A 9 -2.03 21.85 0.64
C GLN A 9 -1.42 21.87 2.03
N ARG A 10 -0.45 21.01 2.27
CA ARG A 10 0.33 20.96 3.52
C ARG A 10 1.81 21.04 3.21
N VAL A 11 2.59 21.35 4.22
CA VAL A 11 4.06 21.34 4.12
C VAL A 11 4.56 20.13 4.91
N ASP A 12 5.43 19.32 4.30
CA ASP A 12 6.07 18.20 4.99
C ASP A 12 7.20 18.68 5.92
N CYS A 13 7.78 17.78 6.70
CA CYS A 13 8.89 18.08 7.61
C CYS A 13 10.17 18.59 6.92
N ARG A 14 10.26 18.51 5.58
CA ARG A 14 11.37 19.02 4.77
C ARG A 14 11.00 20.32 4.05
N GLY A 15 9.89 20.96 4.40
CA GLY A 15 9.42 22.19 3.78
C GLY A 15 8.80 22.01 2.39
N ARG A 16 8.53 20.78 1.91
CA ARG A 16 7.95 20.54 0.59
C ARG A 16 6.43 20.59 0.65
N SER A 17 5.83 21.21 -0.34
CA SER A 17 4.38 21.27 -0.49
C SER A 17 3.82 19.92 -0.95
N VAL A 18 2.83 19.41 -0.25
CA VAL A 18 2.13 18.15 -0.54
C VAL A 18 0.62 18.38 -0.56
N LEU A 19 -0.08 17.70 -1.47
CA LEU A 19 -1.53 17.69 -1.51
C LEU A 19 -2.09 16.50 -0.72
N THR A 20 -3.05 16.76 0.15
CA THR A 20 -3.73 15.72 0.92
C THR A 20 -5.24 15.85 0.79
N TYR A 21 -5.97 14.74 0.95
CA TYR A 21 -7.42 14.78 1.03
C TYR A 21 -7.88 15.39 2.35
N THR A 22 -8.83 16.31 2.27
CA THR A 22 -9.59 16.78 3.44
C THR A 22 -10.60 15.70 3.87
N GLY A 23 -11.24 15.89 5.02
CA GLY A 23 -12.37 15.05 5.43
C GLY A 23 -13.48 15.01 4.37
N LYS A 24 -13.79 16.17 3.74
CA LYS A 24 -14.74 16.26 2.63
C LYS A 24 -14.29 15.46 1.41
N GLY A 25 -12.98 15.49 1.07
CA GLY A 25 -12.42 14.71 -0.03
C GLY A 25 -12.53 13.21 0.22
N LYS A 26 -12.17 12.74 1.41
CA LYS A 26 -12.30 11.33 1.81
C LYS A 26 -13.76 10.86 1.75
N ASN A 27 -14.70 11.68 2.21
CA ASN A 27 -16.12 11.35 2.18
C ASN A 27 -16.66 11.28 0.75
N LEU A 28 -16.18 12.14 -0.16
CA LEU A 28 -16.56 12.07 -1.57
C LEU A 28 -16.09 10.75 -2.19
N ILE A 29 -14.81 10.37 -1.97
CA ILE A 29 -14.25 9.13 -2.52
C ILE A 29 -15.00 7.90 -2.01
N ARG A 30 -15.36 7.87 -0.72
CA ARG A 30 -16.15 6.77 -0.13
C ARG A 30 -17.54 6.60 -0.74
N LYS A 31 -18.09 7.64 -1.37
CA LYS A 31 -19.40 7.61 -2.05
C LYS A 31 -19.33 7.15 -3.50
N ILE A 32 -18.13 7.02 -4.07
CA ILE A 32 -17.95 6.51 -5.43
C ILE A 32 -18.03 4.99 -5.37
N ASP A 33 -19.02 4.40 -6.03
CA ASP A 33 -19.32 2.96 -5.96
C ASP A 33 -18.11 2.06 -6.25
N THR A 34 -17.31 2.43 -7.25
CA THR A 34 -16.08 1.70 -7.62
C THR A 34 -14.97 1.77 -6.58
N LEU A 35 -15.10 2.65 -5.58
CA LEU A 35 -14.12 2.86 -4.52
C LEU A 35 -14.69 2.53 -3.13
N GLN A 36 -15.90 1.97 -3.06
CA GLN A 36 -16.49 1.52 -1.81
C GLN A 36 -15.62 0.43 -1.16
N GLY A 37 -15.47 0.54 0.14
CA GLY A 37 -14.64 -0.40 0.91
C GLY A 37 -13.13 -0.11 0.89
N ARG A 38 -12.66 0.84 0.08
CA ARG A 38 -11.24 1.23 0.09
C ARG A 38 -10.86 1.96 1.38
N THR A 39 -9.75 1.56 1.95
CA THR A 39 -9.22 2.15 3.19
C THR A 39 -8.22 3.27 2.86
N PHE A 40 -8.44 4.44 3.45
CA PHE A 40 -7.50 5.57 3.32
C PHE A 40 -6.67 5.70 4.59
N TYR A 41 -5.36 5.58 4.44
CA TYR A 41 -4.43 5.82 5.53
C TYR A 41 -4.29 7.31 5.85
N PRO A 42 -4.15 7.67 7.13
CA PRO A 42 -3.65 8.99 7.50
C PRO A 42 -2.21 9.09 6.99
N LYS A 43 -1.94 10.02 6.08
CA LYS A 43 -0.58 10.26 5.58
C LYS A 43 0.34 10.71 6.69
N GLN A 44 1.47 10.04 6.79
CA GLN A 44 2.58 10.53 7.58
C GLN A 44 3.39 11.52 6.71
N PRO A 45 3.65 12.75 7.19
CA PRO A 45 4.40 13.75 6.43
C PRO A 45 5.78 13.26 5.94
N ASN A 46 6.36 12.29 6.64
CA ASN A 46 7.68 11.73 6.35
C ASN A 46 7.69 10.64 5.28
N ALA A 47 6.53 10.13 4.88
CA ALA A 47 6.40 9.03 3.92
C ALA A 47 6.22 9.48 2.47
N VAL A 48 6.36 10.79 2.16
CA VAL A 48 6.05 11.33 0.81
C VAL A 48 6.84 10.64 -0.29
N LYS A 49 8.12 10.32 -0.08
CA LYS A 49 8.94 9.66 -1.09
C LYS A 49 8.48 8.21 -1.30
N HIS A 50 8.22 7.49 -0.22
CA HIS A 50 7.65 6.15 -0.23
C HIS A 50 6.29 6.15 -0.95
N ASP A 51 5.34 6.97 -0.52
CA ASP A 51 3.99 7.02 -1.08
C ASP A 51 3.98 7.43 -2.56
N THR A 52 4.88 8.35 -2.95
CA THR A 52 5.01 8.76 -4.36
C THR A 52 5.55 7.60 -5.21
N THR A 53 6.52 6.83 -4.69
CA THR A 53 7.08 5.68 -5.40
C THR A 53 6.02 4.58 -5.52
N LEU A 54 5.28 4.28 -4.45
CA LEU A 54 4.18 3.32 -4.48
C LEU A 54 3.09 3.74 -5.49
N PHE A 55 2.71 5.01 -5.50
CA PHE A 55 1.76 5.53 -6.47
C PHE A 55 2.25 5.38 -7.91
N ARG A 56 3.54 5.61 -8.18
CA ARG A 56 4.12 5.38 -9.52
C ARG A 56 4.04 3.92 -9.94
N GLN A 57 4.29 2.98 -9.03
CA GLN A 57 4.10 1.56 -9.31
C GLN A 57 2.63 1.28 -9.66
N TYR A 58 1.69 1.77 -8.86
CA TYR A 58 0.26 1.57 -9.10
C TYR A 58 -0.21 2.14 -10.45
N VAL A 59 0.21 3.35 -10.84
CA VAL A 59 -0.20 3.93 -12.13
C VAL A 59 0.47 3.26 -13.33
N GLY A 60 1.62 2.61 -13.11
CA GLY A 60 2.31 1.79 -14.12
C GLY A 60 1.62 0.47 -14.43
N LEU A 61 0.74 -0.01 -13.55
CA LEU A 61 -0.05 -1.23 -13.79
C LEU A 61 -1.06 -1.02 -14.93
N SER A 62 -1.37 -2.10 -15.64
CA SER A 62 -2.49 -2.12 -16.59
C SER A 62 -3.83 -1.85 -15.88
N PRO A 63 -4.90 -1.46 -16.61
CA PRO A 63 -6.21 -1.26 -16.00
C PRO A 63 -6.74 -2.50 -15.25
N THR A 64 -6.51 -3.69 -15.80
CA THR A 64 -6.92 -4.98 -15.19
C THR A 64 -6.16 -5.27 -13.90
N GLU A 65 -4.86 -5.08 -13.88
CA GLU A 65 -4.03 -5.23 -12.68
C GLU A 65 -4.41 -4.23 -11.58
N ARG A 66 -4.68 -2.97 -11.95
CA ARG A 66 -5.15 -1.97 -10.98
C ARG A 66 -6.47 -2.32 -10.31
N MET A 67 -7.37 -3.02 -11.01
CA MET A 67 -8.63 -3.48 -10.42
C MET A 67 -8.43 -4.54 -9.33
N THR A 68 -7.35 -5.31 -9.41
CA THR A 68 -7.01 -6.35 -8.42
C THR A 68 -6.03 -5.86 -7.35
N ALA A 69 -5.50 -4.63 -7.49
CA ALA A 69 -4.50 -4.11 -6.57
C ALA A 69 -5.12 -3.80 -5.19
N ASN A 70 -4.56 -4.42 -4.16
CA ASN A 70 -4.92 -4.25 -2.76
C ASN A 70 -3.82 -3.52 -2.01
N SER A 71 -4.19 -2.62 -1.12
CA SER A 71 -3.28 -1.98 -0.17
C SER A 71 -2.85 -2.94 0.94
N GLU A 72 -1.85 -2.56 1.73
CA GLU A 72 -1.41 -3.31 2.92
C GLU A 72 -2.57 -3.73 3.82
N THR A 73 -3.52 -2.83 4.11
CA THR A 73 -4.67 -3.15 4.98
C THR A 73 -5.62 -4.14 4.31
N GLU A 74 -5.98 -3.91 3.05
CA GLU A 74 -6.87 -4.81 2.30
C GLU A 74 -6.24 -6.20 2.19
N THR A 75 -4.94 -6.28 1.89
CA THR A 75 -4.18 -7.53 1.84
C THR A 75 -4.19 -8.24 3.19
N ARG A 76 -3.97 -7.52 4.29
CA ARG A 76 -4.03 -8.09 5.65
C ARG A 76 -5.41 -8.65 5.98
N ASP A 77 -6.47 -7.97 5.57
CA ASP A 77 -7.84 -8.43 5.83
C ASP A 77 -8.21 -9.65 4.98
N ILE A 78 -7.83 -9.66 3.70
CA ILE A 78 -8.11 -10.75 2.75
C ILE A 78 -7.37 -12.03 3.15
N TYR A 79 -6.09 -11.92 3.52
CA TYR A 79 -5.23 -13.07 3.81
C TYR A 79 -5.04 -13.34 5.31
N ARG A 80 -5.94 -12.85 6.15
CA ARG A 80 -5.86 -12.99 7.61
C ARG A 80 -5.61 -14.42 8.06
N GLU A 81 -6.38 -15.36 7.52
CA GLU A 81 -6.27 -16.77 7.89
C GLU A 81 -4.94 -17.39 7.47
N SER A 82 -4.49 -17.12 6.25
CA SER A 82 -3.20 -17.61 5.74
C SER A 82 -2.03 -17.05 6.55
N LEU A 83 -2.12 -15.80 6.98
CA LEU A 83 -1.10 -15.14 7.78
C LEU A 83 -1.06 -15.67 9.23
N HIS A 84 -2.21 -16.05 9.81
CA HIS A 84 -2.27 -16.63 11.15
C HIS A 84 -1.91 -18.13 11.16
N GLY A 85 -2.18 -18.87 10.07
CA GLY A 85 -1.94 -20.32 9.96
C GLY A 85 -0.49 -20.71 9.70
N SER A 86 0.37 -19.79 9.31
CA SER A 86 1.76 -20.07 8.89
C SER A 86 2.75 -20.34 10.04
N GLY A 87 2.26 -20.71 11.25
CA GLY A 87 3.07 -21.33 12.30
C GLY A 87 4.21 -20.50 12.91
N HIS A 88 4.28 -19.22 12.63
CA HIS A 88 5.20 -18.32 13.29
C HIS A 88 4.62 -17.98 14.66
N GLY A 89 5.26 -18.49 15.69
CA GLY A 89 4.84 -18.45 17.07
C GLY A 89 4.32 -17.09 17.52
N ASP A 90 3.38 -17.16 18.41
CA ASP A 90 2.69 -16.13 19.17
C ASP A 90 3.51 -14.83 19.27
N GLY A 91 3.10 -13.78 18.55
CA GLY A 91 3.65 -12.44 18.63
C GLY A 91 4.41 -11.88 17.43
N GLN A 92 4.74 -12.66 16.41
CA GLN A 92 5.38 -12.11 15.20
C GLN A 92 4.35 -11.36 14.35
N ARG A 93 4.48 -10.03 14.33
CA ARG A 93 3.68 -9.16 13.44
C ARG A 93 4.07 -9.46 12.00
N HIS A 94 3.14 -10.03 11.23
CA HIS A 94 3.32 -10.16 9.79
C HIS A 94 3.55 -8.77 9.17
N SER A 95 4.60 -8.66 8.37
CA SER A 95 4.94 -7.44 7.66
C SER A 95 4.37 -7.52 6.24
N VAL A 96 3.08 -7.17 6.12
CA VAL A 96 2.36 -7.21 4.84
C VAL A 96 2.97 -6.23 3.84
N PRO A 97 3.14 -6.62 2.55
CA PRO A 97 3.62 -5.73 1.49
C PRO A 97 2.74 -4.50 1.30
N ASP A 98 3.32 -3.42 0.77
CA ASP A 98 2.63 -2.15 0.53
C ASP A 98 1.48 -2.27 -0.47
N MET A 99 1.63 -3.15 -1.46
CA MET A 99 0.61 -3.43 -2.48
C MET A 99 0.71 -4.88 -2.94
N VAL A 100 -0.44 -5.51 -3.19
CA VAL A 100 -0.53 -6.84 -3.82
C VAL A 100 -1.54 -6.79 -4.95
N TYR A 101 -1.21 -7.34 -6.11
CA TYR A 101 -2.12 -7.38 -7.27
C TYR A 101 -1.96 -8.70 -8.04
N THR A 102 -2.95 -9.04 -8.87
CA THR A 102 -2.86 -10.14 -9.81
C THR A 102 -2.36 -9.63 -11.16
N SER A 103 -1.25 -10.18 -11.64
CA SER A 103 -0.67 -9.85 -12.94
C SER A 103 -1.57 -10.31 -14.09
N THR A 104 -1.29 -9.83 -15.29
CA THR A 104 -1.99 -10.30 -16.51
C THR A 104 -1.77 -11.79 -16.81
N SER A 105 -0.71 -12.41 -16.27
CA SER A 105 -0.47 -13.87 -16.34
C SER A 105 -1.26 -14.65 -15.28
N GLY A 106 -1.97 -13.97 -14.38
CA GLY A 106 -2.72 -14.60 -13.28
C GLY A 106 -1.90 -14.86 -12.01
N GLU A 107 -0.64 -14.42 -11.97
CA GLU A 107 0.23 -14.57 -10.80
C GLU A 107 -0.03 -13.48 -9.76
N LEU A 108 0.04 -13.83 -8.49
CA LEU A 108 -0.05 -12.86 -7.41
C LEU A 108 1.32 -12.20 -7.20
N VAL A 109 1.35 -10.89 -7.29
CA VAL A 109 2.57 -10.07 -7.21
C VAL A 109 2.46 -9.10 -6.04
N ALA A 110 3.45 -9.13 -5.16
CA ALA A 110 3.61 -8.20 -4.05
C ALA A 110 4.64 -7.13 -4.41
N VAL A 111 4.38 -5.89 -4.02
CA VAL A 111 5.31 -4.75 -4.18
C VAL A 111 5.57 -4.15 -2.81
N GLU A 112 6.85 -3.99 -2.49
CA GLU A 112 7.33 -3.34 -1.27
C GLU A 112 8.25 -2.18 -1.62
N ILE A 113 7.97 -1.01 -1.08
CA ILE A 113 8.78 0.19 -1.29
C ILE A 113 9.81 0.29 -0.18
N THR A 114 11.05 0.04 -0.51
CA THR A 114 12.17 0.08 0.44
C THR A 114 12.76 1.47 0.57
N THR A 115 13.18 1.83 1.79
CA THR A 115 13.91 3.05 2.10
C THR A 115 15.30 2.71 2.66
N SER A 116 16.15 3.72 2.88
CA SER A 116 17.47 3.52 3.46
C SER A 116 17.49 2.87 4.85
N ASN A 117 16.34 2.80 5.51
CA ASN A 117 16.21 2.22 6.87
C ASN A 117 15.77 0.75 6.85
N TYR A 118 15.71 0.11 5.68
CA TYR A 118 15.38 -1.31 5.59
C TYR A 118 16.60 -2.14 5.97
N THR A 119 16.41 -3.03 6.95
CA THR A 119 17.39 -4.04 7.33
C THR A 119 17.14 -5.34 6.56
N GLN A 120 18.14 -6.20 6.50
CA GLN A 120 18.01 -7.53 5.89
C GLN A 120 16.87 -8.34 6.52
N GLU A 121 16.75 -8.30 7.84
CA GLU A 121 15.68 -8.96 8.59
C GLU A 121 14.27 -8.51 8.15
N LYS A 122 14.10 -7.20 7.90
CA LYS A 122 12.83 -6.67 7.40
C LYS A 122 12.50 -7.16 5.99
N LEU A 123 13.51 -7.26 5.12
CA LEU A 123 13.33 -7.78 3.76
C LEU A 123 12.90 -9.26 3.81
N GLU A 124 13.59 -10.07 4.60
CA GLU A 124 13.27 -11.49 4.80
C GLU A 124 11.85 -11.69 5.37
N LEU A 125 11.45 -10.85 6.33
CA LEU A 125 10.08 -10.91 6.88
C LEU A 125 9.02 -10.56 5.83
N LYS A 126 9.27 -9.56 4.97
CA LYS A 126 8.38 -9.21 3.87
C LYS A 126 8.28 -10.33 2.83
N GLU A 127 9.41 -10.94 2.50
CA GLU A 127 9.49 -12.06 1.58
C GLU A 127 8.74 -13.28 2.11
N ALA A 128 8.97 -13.66 3.38
CA ALA A 128 8.25 -14.75 4.02
C ALA A 128 6.73 -14.48 4.07
N THR A 129 6.33 -13.23 4.32
CA THR A 129 4.90 -12.85 4.32
C THR A 129 4.30 -12.94 2.92
N ALA A 130 5.01 -12.49 1.87
CA ALA A 130 4.56 -12.62 0.50
C ALA A 130 4.42 -14.10 0.08
N GLN A 131 5.39 -14.95 0.42
CA GLN A 131 5.33 -16.40 0.19
C GLN A 131 4.14 -17.06 0.88
N ALA A 132 3.84 -16.65 2.13
CA ALA A 132 2.71 -17.20 2.89
C ALA A 132 1.34 -16.94 2.22
N ILE A 133 1.22 -15.88 1.43
CA ILE A 133 0.02 -15.58 0.63
C ILE A 133 0.13 -16.04 -0.83
N GLY A 134 1.20 -16.73 -1.20
CA GLY A 134 1.43 -17.25 -2.56
C GLY A 134 1.86 -16.18 -3.57
N ALA A 135 2.39 -15.04 -3.12
CA ALA A 135 2.83 -13.96 -3.98
C ALA A 135 4.34 -13.97 -4.24
N SER A 136 4.75 -13.63 -5.46
CA SER A 136 6.13 -13.19 -5.73
C SER A 136 6.31 -11.75 -5.25
N ILE A 137 7.50 -11.39 -4.71
CA ILE A 137 7.73 -10.04 -4.18
C ILE A 137 8.75 -9.27 -5.00
N HIS A 138 8.44 -7.99 -5.25
CA HIS A 138 9.32 -7.01 -5.89
C HIS A 138 9.63 -5.88 -4.91
N PHE A 139 10.92 -5.73 -4.60
CA PHE A 139 11.41 -4.61 -3.79
C PHE A 139 11.77 -3.43 -4.69
N VAL A 140 11.16 -2.28 -4.44
CA VAL A 140 11.36 -1.04 -5.20
C VAL A 140 11.97 0.01 -4.29
N ARG A 141 13.14 0.54 -4.64
CA ARG A 141 13.80 1.57 -3.83
C ARG A 141 13.16 2.94 -4.03
N ALA A 142 12.75 3.60 -2.92
CA ALA A 142 12.26 4.97 -2.91
C ALA A 142 13.39 6.01 -3.05
#